data_e9b2b600f4faba1c4bf0f1933bf0f85a
#
_entry.id   e9b2b600f4faba1c4bf0f1933bf0f85a
#
_cell.length_a   1.000
_cell.length_b   1.000
_cell.length_c   1.000
_cell.angle_alpha   90.00
_cell.angle_beta   90.00
_cell.angle_gamma   90.00
#
_symmetry.space_group_name_H-M   'P 1'
#
loop_
_entity.id
_entity.type
_entity.pdbx_description
1 polymer ?
#
loop_
_entity_poly.entity_id
_entity_poly.type
_entity_poly.pdbx_seq_one_letter_code
_entity_poly.pdbx_strand_id
1 'polypeptide(L)'
;MSQEIYDLHNLIRIKSNRKLRRFEKFVVEDGSIDPDVEVIFGNFKPDLSGYTRIGKFWIGKHSLYCEGRYNATSYRIWFRDIESLRTTIHIQGGTLFSNEIFYIYLLEPFLMYKLTQKGILLIHAASLTINGRGIIISAETGIGKTTTLLSLLLSDGSEYYADDQSIVKGDTLYSYPMPIGIRTHVVLECGLKLKARDNFIIALHNLINVISFYYGKLNHKVRIEDIRYNCRVNGIDSGVRSQIRQIFILTLSNNTGVSELKPEQALDRLIIHNRTDEEKQKLFFKFFTMYKAVYPEFDHWNKFNKLLANLVQNDIKFYEIRMKRKFNVNEIVREIMNIVNVDLGGVDSAPKSVAKM
;
A
#
# COMPACT_ATOMS: atom_id res chain seq x y z
N MET A 1 -23.25 10.78 16.14
CA MET A 1 -21.90 10.71 15.54
C MET A 1 -22.11 10.63 14.04
N SER A 2 -21.47 11.48 13.25
CA SER A 2 -21.57 11.44 11.80
C SER A 2 -20.94 10.13 11.31
N GLN A 3 -21.68 9.38 10.52
CA GLN A 3 -21.14 8.22 9.80
C GLN A 3 -20.55 8.72 8.49
N GLU A 4 -19.35 8.31 8.16
CA GLU A 4 -18.68 8.61 6.90
C GLU A 4 -18.62 7.35 6.03
N ILE A 5 -18.84 7.51 4.73
CA ILE A 5 -18.71 6.44 3.73
C ILE A 5 -17.57 6.80 2.81
N TYR A 6 -16.74 5.81 2.52
CA TYR A 6 -15.59 5.90 1.62
C TYR A 6 -15.80 4.91 0.49
N ASP A 7 -15.78 5.39 -0.76
CA ASP A 7 -15.90 4.56 -1.95
C ASP A 7 -14.58 4.54 -2.71
N LEU A 8 -13.88 3.41 -2.64
CA LEU A 8 -12.65 3.20 -3.37
C LEU A 8 -12.98 2.70 -4.78
N HIS A 9 -13.29 3.62 -5.70
CA HIS A 9 -13.53 3.36 -7.13
C HIS A 9 -14.68 2.40 -7.45
N ASN A 10 -15.72 2.33 -6.64
CA ASN A 10 -16.76 1.30 -6.72
C ASN A 10 -16.24 -0.15 -6.58
N LEU A 11 -14.99 -0.32 -6.15
CA LEU A 11 -14.37 -1.63 -5.92
C LEU A 11 -14.65 -2.14 -4.52
N ILE A 12 -14.53 -1.26 -3.52
CA ILE A 12 -14.85 -1.55 -2.13
C ILE A 12 -15.33 -0.29 -1.41
N ARG A 13 -16.36 -0.45 -0.58
CA ARG A 13 -16.95 0.61 0.21
C ARG A 13 -16.77 0.36 1.69
N ILE A 14 -16.35 1.40 2.40
CA ILE A 14 -16.08 1.36 3.83
C ILE A 14 -16.99 2.37 4.50
N LYS A 15 -17.72 1.95 5.54
CA LYS A 15 -18.48 2.83 6.41
C LYS A 15 -17.84 2.90 7.78
N SER A 16 -17.75 4.07 8.37
CA SER A 16 -17.19 4.22 9.71
C SER A 16 -17.94 5.26 10.54
N ASN A 17 -18.05 5.00 11.84
CA ASN A 17 -18.57 5.97 12.81
C ASN A 17 -17.49 6.94 13.33
N ARG A 18 -16.28 6.88 12.76
CA ARG A 18 -15.19 7.85 12.98
C ARG A 18 -14.51 8.16 11.66
N LYS A 19 -13.98 9.39 11.53
CA LYS A 19 -13.22 9.81 10.36
C LYS A 19 -11.98 8.95 10.16
N LEU A 20 -11.88 8.31 8.98
CA LEU A 20 -10.74 7.54 8.53
C LEU A 20 -9.84 8.44 7.67
N ARG A 21 -8.92 9.19 8.29
CA ARG A 21 -8.12 10.24 7.64
C ARG A 21 -7.35 9.80 6.39
N ARG A 22 -6.90 8.55 6.35
CA ARG A 22 -6.19 8.01 5.17
C ARG A 22 -7.09 7.89 3.95
N PHE A 23 -8.40 7.71 4.15
CA PHE A 23 -9.39 7.56 3.10
C PHE A 23 -10.16 8.84 2.80
N GLU A 24 -9.77 9.99 3.35
CA GLU A 24 -10.54 11.24 3.21
C GLU A 24 -10.80 11.65 1.75
N LYS A 25 -9.95 11.22 0.81
CA LYS A 25 -10.10 11.44 -0.62
C LYS A 25 -11.16 10.57 -1.30
N PHE A 26 -11.66 9.58 -0.59
CA PHE A 26 -12.68 8.64 -1.05
C PHE A 26 -14.03 8.85 -0.37
N VAL A 27 -14.17 9.92 0.41
CA VAL A 27 -15.44 10.25 1.08
C VAL A 27 -16.52 10.53 0.04
N VAL A 28 -17.68 9.89 0.23
CA VAL A 28 -18.88 10.12 -0.58
C VAL A 28 -20.03 10.55 0.31
N GLU A 29 -20.89 11.43 -0.20
CA GLU A 29 -22.05 11.96 0.55
C GLU A 29 -23.27 11.03 0.49
N ASP A 30 -23.31 10.13 -0.49
CA ASP A 30 -24.44 9.22 -0.69
C ASP A 30 -24.46 8.12 0.38
N GLY A 31 -25.32 8.32 1.38
CA GLY A 31 -25.56 7.38 2.48
C GLY A 31 -26.40 6.14 2.13
N SER A 32 -26.95 6.06 0.92
CA SER A 32 -27.89 5.00 0.51
C SER A 32 -27.22 3.67 0.15
N ILE A 33 -25.88 3.66 0.05
CA ILE A 33 -25.14 2.53 -0.49
C ILE A 33 -24.64 1.61 0.64
N ASP A 34 -24.97 0.34 0.56
CA ASP A 34 -24.51 -0.70 1.49
C ASP A 34 -22.97 -0.85 1.45
N PRO A 35 -22.28 -0.76 2.60
CA PRO A 35 -20.84 -0.92 2.66
C PRO A 35 -20.43 -2.40 2.59
N ASP A 36 -19.25 -2.66 2.01
CA ASP A 36 -18.59 -3.97 2.09
C ASP A 36 -17.94 -4.19 3.46
N VAL A 37 -17.48 -3.11 4.08
CA VAL A 37 -16.83 -3.11 5.39
C VAL A 37 -17.41 -2.01 6.26
N GLU A 38 -17.93 -2.37 7.42
CA GLU A 38 -18.40 -1.42 8.42
C GLU A 38 -17.44 -1.44 9.62
N VAL A 39 -16.86 -0.27 9.95
CA VAL A 39 -15.92 -0.10 11.07
C VAL A 39 -16.60 0.67 12.19
N ILE A 40 -16.80 0.05 13.32
CA ILE A 40 -17.50 0.60 14.47
C ILE A 40 -16.54 0.76 15.64
N PHE A 41 -16.20 1.98 15.97
CA PHE A 41 -15.42 2.31 17.16
C PHE A 41 -16.34 2.55 18.35
N GLY A 42 -16.10 1.87 19.45
CA GLY A 42 -16.88 2.01 20.67
C GLY A 42 -16.77 0.81 21.60
N ASN A 43 -17.50 0.86 22.68
CA ASN A 43 -17.61 -0.26 23.59
C ASN A 43 -18.52 -1.33 23.00
N PHE A 44 -18.11 -2.57 23.11
CA PHE A 44 -18.91 -3.73 22.72
C PHE A 44 -18.64 -4.92 23.64
N LYS A 45 -19.60 -5.84 23.68
CA LYS A 45 -19.49 -7.10 24.41
C LYS A 45 -19.75 -8.24 23.42
N PRO A 46 -18.71 -9.01 23.05
CA PRO A 46 -18.90 -10.13 22.13
C PRO A 46 -19.63 -11.28 22.86
N ASP A 47 -20.52 -11.94 22.14
CA ASP A 47 -20.96 -13.27 22.54
C ASP A 47 -19.94 -14.27 21.97
N LEU A 48 -19.22 -14.94 22.87
CA LEU A 48 -18.17 -15.91 22.51
C LEU A 48 -18.63 -17.35 22.70
N SER A 49 -19.93 -17.59 22.88
CA SER A 49 -20.49 -18.93 22.92
C SER A 49 -20.22 -19.67 21.59
N GLY A 50 -19.74 -20.89 21.67
CA GLY A 50 -19.39 -21.68 20.49
C GLY A 50 -18.06 -21.28 19.78
N TYR A 51 -17.28 -20.35 20.35
CA TYR A 51 -15.97 -20.02 19.80
C TYR A 51 -14.88 -21.00 20.28
N THR A 52 -13.95 -21.33 19.37
CA THR A 52 -12.71 -22.04 19.71
C THR A 52 -11.65 -21.01 20.13
N ARG A 53 -11.07 -21.18 21.31
CA ARG A 53 -10.02 -20.29 21.81
C ARG A 53 -8.63 -20.81 21.47
N ILE A 54 -7.82 -19.99 20.79
CA ILE A 54 -6.41 -20.25 20.54
C ILE A 54 -5.59 -19.05 21.03
N GLY A 55 -4.93 -19.20 22.17
CA GLY A 55 -4.18 -18.12 22.82
C GLY A 55 -5.09 -16.92 23.14
N LYS A 56 -4.83 -15.77 22.51
CA LYS A 56 -5.61 -14.53 22.67
C LYS A 56 -6.71 -14.34 21.61
N PHE A 57 -6.96 -15.35 20.79
CA PHE A 57 -7.95 -15.33 19.73
C PHE A 57 -9.12 -16.24 20.09
N TRP A 58 -10.33 -15.81 19.77
CA TRP A 58 -11.54 -16.59 19.80
C TRP A 58 -12.09 -16.65 18.38
N ILE A 59 -12.22 -17.84 17.84
CA ILE A 59 -12.54 -18.12 16.46
C ILE A 59 -13.90 -18.81 16.41
N GLY A 60 -14.87 -18.11 15.84
CA GLY A 60 -16.21 -18.61 15.56
C GLY A 60 -16.45 -18.76 14.08
N LYS A 61 -17.56 -19.40 13.72
CA LYS A 61 -17.98 -19.50 12.32
C LYS A 61 -18.18 -18.11 11.73
N HIS A 62 -17.43 -17.77 10.69
CA HIS A 62 -17.42 -16.46 10.03
C HIS A 62 -17.08 -15.27 10.93
N SER A 63 -16.46 -15.53 12.09
CA SER A 63 -16.16 -14.46 13.03
C SER A 63 -14.85 -14.71 13.80
N LEU A 64 -14.23 -13.63 14.23
CA LEU A 64 -12.99 -13.69 15.00
C LEU A 64 -12.96 -12.54 16.00
N TYR A 65 -12.70 -12.86 17.25
CA TYR A 65 -12.47 -11.88 18.30
C TYR A 65 -11.04 -12.00 18.84
N CYS A 66 -10.43 -10.87 19.14
CA CYS A 66 -9.18 -10.86 19.88
C CYS A 66 -9.11 -9.66 20.84
N GLU A 67 -8.34 -9.84 21.89
CA GLU A 67 -7.95 -8.78 22.80
C GLU A 67 -6.45 -8.85 23.09
N GLY A 68 -5.87 -7.71 23.41
CA GLY A 68 -4.45 -7.63 23.68
C GLY A 68 -4.01 -6.26 24.16
N ARG A 69 -2.70 -6.10 24.27
CA ARG A 69 -2.07 -4.82 24.56
C ARG A 69 -1.08 -4.50 23.44
N TYR A 70 -1.08 -3.24 23.06
CA TYR A 70 -0.05 -2.66 22.21
C TYR A 70 0.57 -1.48 22.97
N ASN A 71 1.83 -1.63 23.37
CA ASN A 71 2.47 -0.74 24.34
C ASN A 71 1.62 -0.65 25.63
N ALA A 72 1.30 0.56 26.08
CA ALA A 72 0.49 0.82 27.28
C ALA A 72 -1.03 0.73 27.04
N THR A 73 -1.49 0.50 25.81
CA THR A 73 -2.91 0.56 25.43
C THR A 73 -3.49 -0.83 25.22
N SER A 74 -4.58 -1.16 25.92
CA SER A 74 -5.37 -2.36 25.66
C SER A 74 -6.29 -2.12 24.46
N TYR A 75 -6.51 -3.18 23.69
CA TYR A 75 -7.44 -3.18 22.56
C TYR A 75 -8.30 -4.44 22.56
N ARG A 76 -9.50 -4.32 21.95
CA ARG A 76 -10.41 -5.41 21.60
C ARG A 76 -10.85 -5.21 20.16
N ILE A 77 -10.89 -6.30 19.40
CA ILE A 77 -11.29 -6.27 17.99
C ILE A 77 -12.18 -7.48 17.75
N TRP A 78 -13.32 -7.24 17.10
CA TRP A 78 -14.24 -8.30 16.73
C TRP A 78 -14.66 -8.16 15.28
N PHE A 79 -14.27 -9.13 14.47
CA PHE A 79 -14.71 -9.29 13.11
C PHE A 79 -15.95 -10.17 13.09
N ARG A 80 -16.98 -9.72 12.40
CA ARG A 80 -18.20 -10.47 12.13
C ARG A 80 -18.38 -10.60 10.64
N ASP A 81 -18.88 -11.77 10.22
CA ASP A 81 -19.21 -12.08 8.84
C ASP A 81 -17.99 -11.92 7.89
N ILE A 82 -16.81 -12.41 8.33
CA ILE A 82 -15.52 -12.23 7.63
C ILE A 82 -15.60 -12.68 6.17
N GLU A 83 -16.22 -13.83 5.91
CA GLU A 83 -16.27 -14.42 4.57
C GLU A 83 -17.45 -13.92 3.73
N SER A 84 -18.37 -13.18 4.33
CA SER A 84 -19.54 -12.62 3.66
C SER A 84 -19.17 -11.41 2.78
N LEU A 85 -20.05 -10.99 1.89
CA LEU A 85 -19.85 -9.76 1.10
C LEU A 85 -19.71 -8.55 2.00
N ARG A 86 -20.45 -8.49 3.11
CA ARG A 86 -20.42 -7.43 4.10
C ARG A 86 -19.79 -7.94 5.41
N THR A 87 -18.80 -7.21 5.91
CA THR A 87 -18.13 -7.52 7.19
C THR A 87 -18.23 -6.34 8.13
N THR A 88 -18.53 -6.62 9.40
CA THR A 88 -18.51 -5.61 10.47
C THR A 88 -17.28 -5.81 11.35
N ILE A 89 -16.53 -4.73 11.60
CA ILE A 89 -15.36 -4.71 12.46
C ILE A 89 -15.66 -3.81 13.66
N HIS A 90 -15.81 -4.40 14.83
CA HIS A 90 -15.93 -3.65 16.09
C HIS A 90 -14.56 -3.44 16.70
N ILE A 91 -14.26 -2.20 17.12
CA ILE A 91 -12.96 -1.82 17.66
C ILE A 91 -13.16 -1.04 18.96
N GLN A 92 -12.55 -1.54 20.01
CA GLN A 92 -12.42 -0.83 21.27
C GLN A 92 -10.94 -0.72 21.61
N GLY A 93 -10.47 0.48 21.90
CA GLY A 93 -9.07 0.74 22.28
C GLY A 93 -8.85 2.20 22.63
N GLY A 94 -7.75 2.48 23.32
CA GLY A 94 -7.37 3.83 23.69
C GLY A 94 -6.90 4.66 22.47
N THR A 95 -6.70 5.96 22.68
CA THR A 95 -6.32 6.94 21.64
C THR A 95 -5.03 6.63 20.90
N LEU A 96 -4.10 5.88 21.49
CA LEU A 96 -2.84 5.45 20.85
C LEU A 96 -3.03 4.32 19.83
N PHE A 97 -4.14 3.58 19.89
CA PHE A 97 -4.51 2.60 18.86
C PHE A 97 -5.16 3.27 17.64
N SER A 98 -5.26 4.58 17.69
CA SER A 98 -6.28 5.30 16.96
C SER A 98 -5.98 5.60 15.51
N ASN A 99 -4.79 5.59 14.97
CA ASN A 99 -4.65 6.01 13.57
C ASN A 99 -3.71 5.15 12.73
N GLU A 100 -2.40 5.21 12.92
CA GLU A 100 -1.46 4.52 12.03
C GLU A 100 -1.44 3.00 12.26
N ILE A 101 -1.49 2.59 13.54
CA ILE A 101 -1.42 1.17 13.91
C ILE A 101 -2.67 0.43 13.43
N PHE A 102 -3.85 1.01 13.64
CA PHE A 102 -5.11 0.46 13.15
C PHE A 102 -5.09 0.28 11.63
N TYR A 103 -4.65 1.29 10.88
CA TYR A 103 -4.61 1.22 9.42
C TYR A 103 -3.63 0.15 8.94
N ILE A 104 -2.37 0.24 9.34
CA ILE A 104 -1.29 -0.59 8.81
C ILE A 104 -1.44 -2.05 9.26
N TYR A 105 -1.79 -2.27 10.52
CA TYR A 105 -1.78 -3.63 11.09
C TYR A 105 -3.14 -4.32 11.05
N LEU A 106 -4.22 -3.63 10.72
CA LEU A 106 -5.54 -4.22 10.73
C LEU A 106 -6.33 -3.91 9.46
N LEU A 107 -6.61 -2.65 9.16
CA LEU A 107 -7.55 -2.29 8.11
C LEU A 107 -6.99 -2.56 6.70
N GLU A 108 -5.78 -2.13 6.39
CA GLU A 108 -5.17 -2.40 5.07
C GLU A 108 -5.04 -3.90 4.75
N PRO A 109 -4.52 -4.75 5.65
CA PRO A 109 -4.51 -6.19 5.40
C PRO A 109 -5.90 -6.81 5.26
N PHE A 110 -6.88 -6.29 6.00
CA PHE A 110 -8.25 -6.75 5.86
C PHE A 110 -8.86 -6.30 4.53
N LEU A 111 -8.56 -5.09 4.06
CA LEU A 111 -8.96 -4.62 2.74
C LEU A 111 -8.32 -5.46 1.63
N MET A 112 -7.05 -5.84 1.77
CA MET A 112 -6.40 -6.78 0.85
C MET A 112 -7.17 -8.09 0.75
N TYR A 113 -7.60 -8.65 1.88
CA TYR A 113 -8.43 -9.85 1.91
C TYR A 113 -9.77 -9.63 1.20
N LYS A 114 -10.50 -8.56 1.52
CA LYS A 114 -11.81 -8.24 0.93
C LYS A 114 -11.73 -7.97 -0.57
N LEU A 115 -10.72 -7.25 -1.01
CA LEU A 115 -10.45 -6.99 -2.43
C LEU A 115 -10.15 -8.31 -3.16
N THR A 116 -9.32 -9.19 -2.56
CA THR A 116 -9.03 -10.52 -3.12
C THR A 116 -10.29 -11.36 -3.29
N GLN A 117 -11.24 -11.31 -2.36
CA GLN A 117 -12.54 -11.97 -2.51
C GLN A 117 -13.30 -11.48 -3.75
N LYS A 118 -13.14 -10.21 -4.12
CA LYS A 118 -13.76 -9.56 -5.28
C LYS A 118 -12.94 -9.68 -6.58
N GLY A 119 -11.86 -10.45 -6.58
CA GLY A 119 -11.00 -10.60 -7.76
C GLY A 119 -10.08 -9.41 -8.02
N ILE A 120 -9.76 -8.64 -6.97
CA ILE A 120 -8.95 -7.43 -7.04
C ILE A 120 -7.71 -7.61 -6.18
N LEU A 121 -6.56 -7.20 -6.69
CA LEU A 121 -5.29 -7.21 -5.97
C LEU A 121 -5.06 -5.89 -5.25
N LEU A 122 -4.57 -5.96 -4.03
CA LEU A 122 -3.88 -4.88 -3.33
C LEU A 122 -2.45 -5.37 -3.14
N ILE A 123 -1.53 -4.90 -4.00
CA ILE A 123 -0.14 -5.40 -4.05
C ILE A 123 0.83 -4.41 -3.39
N HIS A 124 1.88 -4.94 -2.76
CA HIS A 124 2.94 -4.12 -2.19
C HIS A 124 3.84 -3.55 -3.29
N ALA A 125 3.44 -2.41 -3.82
CA ALA A 125 4.11 -1.73 -4.92
C ALA A 125 3.78 -0.23 -4.91
N ALA A 126 4.71 0.57 -5.42
CA ALA A 126 4.44 1.94 -5.84
C ALA A 126 3.91 1.97 -7.26
N SER A 127 3.11 2.97 -7.61
CA SER A 127 2.58 3.10 -8.95
C SER A 127 2.36 4.55 -9.37
N LEU A 128 2.50 4.77 -10.66
CA LEU A 128 2.34 6.05 -11.35
C LEU A 128 1.91 5.81 -12.78
N THR A 129 1.52 6.86 -13.48
CA THR A 129 1.49 6.83 -14.95
C THR A 129 2.58 7.71 -15.53
N ILE A 130 3.07 7.35 -16.70
CA ILE A 130 3.91 8.19 -17.55
C ILE A 130 3.23 8.24 -18.94
N ASN A 131 2.85 9.44 -19.36
CA ASN A 131 2.09 9.66 -20.58
C ASN A 131 0.82 8.77 -20.68
N GLY A 132 0.08 8.66 -19.56
CA GLY A 132 -1.17 7.88 -19.46
C GLY A 132 -0.98 6.37 -19.38
N ARG A 133 0.24 5.83 -19.36
CA ARG A 133 0.52 4.40 -19.23
C ARG A 133 0.81 4.04 -17.78
N GLY A 134 0.10 3.06 -17.25
CA GLY A 134 0.29 2.57 -15.90
C GLY A 134 1.63 1.84 -15.72
N ILE A 135 2.38 2.25 -14.72
CA ILE A 135 3.67 1.68 -14.33
C ILE A 135 3.59 1.28 -12.86
N ILE A 136 4.07 0.08 -12.57
CA ILE A 136 4.17 -0.44 -11.21
C ILE A 136 5.64 -0.67 -10.88
N ILE A 137 6.05 -0.28 -9.68
CA ILE A 137 7.40 -0.50 -9.15
C ILE A 137 7.27 -1.36 -7.90
N SER A 138 7.70 -2.60 -7.99
CA SER A 138 7.70 -3.55 -6.89
C SER A 138 9.11 -3.75 -6.35
N ALA A 139 9.26 -3.78 -5.05
CA ALA A 139 10.54 -3.99 -4.37
C ALA A 139 10.30 -4.46 -2.94
N GLU A 140 11.26 -5.15 -2.35
CA GLU A 140 11.29 -5.34 -0.92
C GLU A 140 11.40 -4.00 -0.19
N THR A 141 11.00 -4.00 1.07
CA THR A 141 11.06 -2.78 1.87
C THR A 141 12.49 -2.28 2.05
N GLY A 142 12.68 -0.97 1.83
CA GLY A 142 13.96 -0.29 2.02
C GLY A 142 14.90 -0.33 0.81
N ILE A 143 14.45 -0.87 -0.31
CA ILE A 143 15.23 -0.96 -1.56
C ILE A 143 15.12 0.31 -2.44
N GLY A 144 14.39 1.35 -2.00
CA GLY A 144 14.33 2.62 -2.74
C GLY A 144 13.08 2.80 -3.62
N LYS A 145 12.03 1.98 -3.47
CA LYS A 145 10.76 2.10 -4.19
C LYS A 145 10.18 3.52 -4.15
N THR A 146 10.01 4.09 -2.94
CA THR A 146 9.47 5.44 -2.74
C THR A 146 10.37 6.52 -3.36
N THR A 147 11.71 6.38 -3.24
CA THR A 147 12.67 7.33 -3.82
C THR A 147 12.59 7.29 -5.35
N THR A 148 12.52 6.11 -5.95
CA THR A 148 12.37 5.94 -7.39
C THR A 148 11.05 6.52 -7.88
N LEU A 149 9.93 6.24 -7.18
CA LEU A 149 8.62 6.82 -7.48
C LEU A 149 8.67 8.35 -7.49
N LEU A 150 9.16 8.96 -6.41
CA LEU A 150 9.22 10.42 -6.27
C LEU A 150 10.12 11.05 -7.34
N SER A 151 11.23 10.41 -7.69
CA SER A 151 12.11 10.90 -8.75
C SER A 151 11.47 10.79 -10.14
N LEU A 152 10.71 9.74 -10.43
CA LEU A 152 9.96 9.61 -11.68
C LEU A 152 8.83 10.64 -11.77
N LEU A 153 8.19 10.99 -10.66
CA LEU A 153 7.15 12.00 -10.63
C LEU A 153 7.66 13.43 -10.94
N LEU A 154 8.97 13.65 -10.93
CA LEU A 154 9.58 14.91 -11.40
C LEU A 154 9.65 14.99 -12.94
N SER A 155 9.41 13.88 -13.63
CA SER A 155 9.41 13.84 -15.11
C SER A 155 8.09 14.37 -15.68
N ASP A 156 8.15 15.05 -16.81
CA ASP A 156 6.98 15.55 -17.51
C ASP A 156 6.04 14.39 -17.91
N GLY A 157 4.73 14.61 -17.80
CA GLY A 157 3.71 13.61 -18.14
C GLY A 157 3.52 12.50 -17.10
N SER A 158 4.17 12.60 -15.94
CA SER A 158 4.00 11.64 -14.85
C SER A 158 2.86 12.05 -13.92
N GLU A 159 2.08 11.05 -13.45
CA GLU A 159 0.98 11.23 -12.51
C GLU A 159 1.07 10.19 -11.39
N TYR A 160 0.87 10.63 -10.15
CA TYR A 160 0.93 9.77 -8.97
C TYR A 160 -0.32 8.91 -8.83
N TYR A 161 -0.15 7.62 -8.59
CA TYR A 161 -1.23 6.69 -8.28
C TYR A 161 -1.16 6.15 -6.85
N ALA A 162 -0.03 5.58 -6.45
CA ALA A 162 0.13 5.03 -5.10
C ALA A 162 1.60 4.91 -4.68
N ASP A 163 1.83 4.90 -3.35
CA ASP A 163 3.05 4.44 -2.72
C ASP A 163 2.71 3.31 -1.74
N ASP A 164 3.59 2.37 -1.52
CA ASP A 164 3.44 1.18 -0.67
C ASP A 164 2.37 0.16 -1.11
N GLN A 165 1.18 0.58 -1.54
CA GLN A 165 0.08 -0.32 -1.91
C GLN A 165 -0.61 0.15 -3.19
N SER A 166 -0.73 -0.72 -4.19
CA SER A 166 -1.40 -0.43 -5.46
C SER A 166 -2.62 -1.33 -5.68
N ILE A 167 -3.74 -0.74 -6.09
CA ILE A 167 -4.96 -1.48 -6.41
C ILE A 167 -4.94 -1.87 -7.89
N VAL A 168 -5.10 -3.17 -8.17
CA VAL A 168 -5.07 -3.72 -9.52
C VAL A 168 -6.25 -4.66 -9.76
N LYS A 169 -6.97 -4.48 -10.86
CA LYS A 169 -8.03 -5.38 -11.32
C LYS A 169 -7.81 -5.76 -12.78
N GLY A 170 -7.51 -7.03 -13.04
CA GLY A 170 -7.03 -7.45 -14.36
C GLY A 170 -5.72 -6.76 -14.69
N ASP A 171 -5.68 -6.02 -15.79
CA ASP A 171 -4.57 -5.18 -16.25
C ASP A 171 -4.76 -3.68 -15.90
N THR A 172 -5.77 -3.35 -15.12
CA THR A 172 -6.13 -1.97 -14.79
C THR A 172 -5.60 -1.58 -13.41
N LEU A 173 -4.84 -0.49 -13.38
CA LEU A 173 -4.34 0.18 -12.18
C LEU A 173 -5.35 1.24 -11.74
N TYR A 174 -5.67 1.27 -10.45
CA TYR A 174 -6.52 2.29 -9.82
C TYR A 174 -5.73 3.14 -8.85
N SER A 175 -6.03 4.43 -8.79
CA SER A 175 -5.34 5.34 -7.88
C SER A 175 -5.65 5.00 -6.41
N TYR A 176 -4.61 5.00 -5.57
CA TYR A 176 -4.72 4.78 -4.12
C TYR A 176 -3.77 5.75 -3.39
N PRO A 177 -4.07 7.06 -3.44
CA PRO A 177 -3.16 8.12 -3.02
C PRO A 177 -3.09 8.22 -1.48
N MET A 178 -2.31 7.35 -0.87
CA MET A 178 -2.01 7.39 0.56
C MET A 178 -0.86 8.34 0.88
N PRO A 179 -0.78 8.89 2.11
CA PRO A 179 0.35 9.71 2.52
C PRO A 179 1.68 8.95 2.45
N ILE A 180 2.67 9.55 1.80
CA ILE A 180 3.99 8.98 1.56
C ILE A 180 4.86 9.09 2.80
N GLY A 181 5.56 8.01 3.15
CA GLY A 181 6.54 8.01 4.24
C GLY A 181 7.88 8.60 3.82
N ILE A 182 8.17 9.84 4.20
CA ILE A 182 9.39 10.53 3.79
C ILE A 182 10.43 10.51 4.91
N ARG A 183 11.68 10.24 4.53
CA ARG A 183 12.87 10.31 5.38
C ARG A 183 13.85 11.33 4.80
N THR A 184 14.80 11.79 5.60
CA THR A 184 15.79 12.80 5.19
C THR A 184 16.55 12.41 3.92
N HIS A 185 17.00 11.17 3.80
CA HIS A 185 17.72 10.73 2.60
C HIS A 185 16.86 10.86 1.33
N VAL A 186 15.56 10.56 1.41
CA VAL A 186 14.62 10.73 0.27
C VAL A 186 14.51 12.21 -0.11
N VAL A 187 14.43 13.11 0.90
CA VAL A 187 14.38 14.57 0.64
C VAL A 187 15.63 15.02 -0.11
N LEU A 188 16.82 14.55 0.35
CA LEU A 188 18.09 14.93 -0.26
C LEU A 188 18.29 14.34 -1.65
N GLU A 189 18.00 13.04 -1.80
CA GLU A 189 18.19 12.32 -3.07
C GLU A 189 17.24 12.81 -4.18
N CYS A 190 15.98 13.13 -3.82
CA CYS A 190 14.99 13.64 -4.76
C CYS A 190 14.98 15.17 -4.86
N GLY A 191 15.78 15.90 -4.08
CA GLY A 191 15.80 17.36 -4.06
C GLY A 191 14.44 17.97 -3.66
N LEU A 192 13.68 17.32 -2.76
CA LEU A 192 12.32 17.74 -2.40
C LEU A 192 12.33 19.03 -1.58
N LYS A 193 11.48 19.99 -1.95
CA LYS A 193 11.21 21.19 -1.15
C LYS A 193 9.96 20.98 -0.31
N LEU A 194 10.13 20.68 0.96
CA LEU A 194 9.04 20.50 1.91
C LEU A 194 8.70 21.80 2.62
N LYS A 195 7.51 21.88 3.21
CA LYS A 195 7.13 22.95 4.13
C LYS A 195 8.06 22.96 5.34
N ALA A 196 8.34 24.13 5.91
CA ALA A 196 9.22 24.29 7.08
C ALA A 196 8.80 23.38 8.26
N ARG A 197 7.48 23.23 8.48
CA ARG A 197 6.92 22.34 9.49
C ARG A 197 7.34 20.86 9.25
N ASP A 198 7.28 20.39 8.02
CA ASP A 198 7.57 19.00 7.68
C ASP A 198 9.07 18.72 7.79
N ASN A 199 9.91 19.67 7.35
CA ASN A 199 11.36 19.61 7.56
C ASN A 199 11.72 19.53 9.05
N PHE A 200 11.06 20.33 9.90
CA PHE A 200 11.27 20.29 11.35
C PHE A 200 10.87 18.93 11.94
N ILE A 201 9.71 18.39 11.56
CA ILE A 201 9.23 17.08 12.05
C ILE A 201 10.16 15.96 11.60
N ILE A 202 10.65 15.98 10.35
CA ILE A 202 11.62 15.00 9.85
C ILE A 202 12.91 15.07 10.64
N ALA A 203 13.43 16.26 10.93
CA ALA A 203 14.62 16.46 11.74
C ALA A 203 14.43 15.91 13.18
N LEU A 204 13.27 16.19 13.78
CA LEU A 204 12.91 15.68 15.11
C LEU A 204 12.80 14.14 15.11
N HIS A 205 12.17 13.53 14.11
CA HIS A 205 12.11 12.07 13.99
C HIS A 205 13.48 11.45 13.81
N ASN A 206 14.40 12.09 13.06
CA ASN A 206 15.77 11.62 12.96
C ASN A 206 16.48 11.64 14.30
N LEU A 207 16.33 12.72 15.06
CA LEU A 207 16.91 12.82 16.41
C LEU A 207 16.38 11.71 17.32
N ILE A 208 15.07 11.50 17.33
CA ILE A 208 14.44 10.43 18.10
C ILE A 208 14.92 9.05 17.63
N ASN A 209 15.05 8.82 16.34
CA ASN A 209 15.54 7.55 15.78
C ASN A 209 17.02 7.27 16.15
N VAL A 210 17.82 8.31 16.34
CA VAL A 210 19.22 8.19 16.80
C VAL A 210 19.27 7.87 18.31
N ILE A 211 18.39 8.49 19.10
CA ILE A 211 18.37 8.32 20.55
C ILE A 211 17.71 7.01 20.97
N SER A 212 16.66 6.59 20.25
CA SER A 212 15.88 5.41 20.59
C SER A 212 16.32 4.17 19.80
N PHE A 213 17.35 3.48 20.28
CA PHE A 213 17.74 2.16 19.75
C PHE A 213 16.63 1.10 19.82
N TYR A 214 15.56 1.32 20.62
CA TYR A 214 14.50 0.35 20.94
C TYR A 214 13.16 0.62 20.27
N TYR A 215 12.91 1.80 19.69
CA TYR A 215 11.64 2.13 19.05
C TYR A 215 11.80 2.13 17.54
N GLY A 216 10.93 1.39 16.85
CA GLY A 216 10.97 1.28 15.39
C GLY A 216 11.13 2.64 14.71
N LYS A 217 11.88 2.67 13.61
CA LYS A 217 12.21 3.89 12.87
C LYS A 217 10.97 4.70 12.54
N LEU A 218 10.87 5.89 13.12
CA LEU A 218 9.80 6.83 12.84
C LEU A 218 9.96 7.39 11.42
N ASN A 219 8.87 7.43 10.66
CA ASN A 219 8.79 8.05 9.35
C ASN A 219 7.76 9.18 9.42
N HIS A 220 8.10 10.34 8.88
CA HIS A 220 7.12 11.39 8.70
C HIS A 220 6.24 11.08 7.47
N LYS A 221 4.92 11.10 7.66
CA LYS A 221 3.94 10.89 6.58
C LYS A 221 3.56 12.24 6.01
N VAL A 222 3.86 12.46 4.74
CA VAL A 222 3.58 13.70 4.02
C VAL A 222 2.56 13.41 2.91
N ARG A 223 1.61 14.30 2.73
CA ARG A 223 0.71 14.25 1.58
C ARG A 223 1.49 14.65 0.33
N ILE A 224 1.22 13.99 -0.78
CA ILE A 224 1.92 14.29 -2.03
C ILE A 224 1.70 15.77 -2.45
N GLU A 225 0.54 16.35 -2.16
CA GLU A 225 0.21 17.75 -2.44
C GLU A 225 1.03 18.73 -1.61
N ASP A 226 1.52 18.30 -0.45
CA ASP A 226 2.36 19.11 0.44
C ASP A 226 3.83 19.10 0.02
N ILE A 227 4.20 18.20 -0.88
CA ILE A 227 5.51 18.19 -1.53
C ILE A 227 5.47 19.31 -2.58
N ARG A 228 6.15 20.42 -2.30
CA ARG A 228 6.25 21.57 -3.22
C ARG A 228 7.09 21.17 -4.42
N TYR A 229 6.49 20.56 -5.41
CA TYR A 229 7.03 20.43 -6.75
C TYR A 229 5.88 20.30 -7.76
N ASN A 230 6.19 20.63 -9.02
CA ASN A 230 5.30 20.56 -10.18
C ASN A 230 4.80 19.13 -10.50
N CYS A 231 4.75 18.26 -9.50
CA CYS A 231 4.07 16.99 -9.62
C CYS A 231 2.59 17.30 -9.83
N ARG A 232 2.12 17.14 -11.06
CA ARG A 232 0.70 17.09 -11.31
C ARG A 232 0.16 15.86 -10.58
N VAL A 233 -0.41 16.09 -9.43
CA VAL A 233 -1.18 15.08 -8.70
C VAL A 233 -2.55 15.06 -9.36
N ASN A 234 -2.59 14.61 -10.63
CA ASN A 234 -3.84 14.22 -11.25
C ASN A 234 -4.14 12.84 -10.69
N GLY A 235 -5.18 12.60 -10.04
CA GLY A 235 -5.48 11.27 -9.58
C GLY A 235 -6.09 11.22 -8.20
N ILE A 236 -6.50 12.38 -7.74
CA ILE A 236 -7.22 12.50 -6.48
C ILE A 236 -8.71 12.27 -6.69
N ASP A 237 -9.19 12.44 -7.93
CA ASP A 237 -10.59 12.18 -8.24
C ASP A 237 -10.88 10.68 -8.20
N SER A 238 -11.92 10.32 -7.46
CA SER A 238 -12.49 8.99 -7.47
C SER A 238 -12.76 8.57 -8.91
N GLY A 239 -12.14 7.47 -9.37
CA GLY A 239 -12.33 6.97 -10.73
C GLY A 239 -11.09 7.04 -11.63
N VAL A 240 -9.98 7.62 -11.20
CA VAL A 240 -8.75 7.64 -11.99
C VAL A 240 -8.19 6.22 -12.10
N ARG A 241 -8.04 5.77 -13.35
CA ARG A 241 -7.53 4.44 -13.70
C ARG A 241 -6.67 4.50 -14.95
N SER A 242 -5.73 3.58 -15.06
CA SER A 242 -4.88 3.42 -16.24
C SER A 242 -4.62 1.95 -16.54
N GLN A 243 -4.37 1.62 -17.80
CA GLN A 243 -3.91 0.30 -18.17
C GLN A 243 -2.43 0.13 -17.80
N ILE A 244 -2.10 -0.96 -17.12
CA ILE A 244 -0.73 -1.33 -16.75
C ILE A 244 -0.01 -1.78 -18.04
N ARG A 245 1.13 -1.19 -18.32
CA ARG A 245 1.98 -1.57 -19.44
C ARG A 245 3.28 -2.21 -19.00
N GLN A 246 3.80 -1.78 -17.85
CA GLN A 246 5.11 -2.21 -17.38
C GLN A 246 5.11 -2.38 -15.86
N ILE A 247 5.80 -3.43 -15.42
CA ILE A 247 6.09 -3.67 -14.01
C ILE A 247 7.61 -3.79 -13.84
N PHE A 248 8.18 -2.88 -13.06
CA PHE A 248 9.59 -2.87 -12.71
C PHE A 248 9.80 -3.51 -11.33
N ILE A 249 10.70 -4.46 -11.25
CA ILE A 249 11.08 -5.17 -10.04
C ILE A 249 12.49 -4.75 -9.65
N LEU A 250 12.61 -4.02 -8.53
CA LEU A 250 13.91 -3.57 -8.04
C LEU A 250 14.52 -4.65 -7.14
N THR A 251 15.75 -5.06 -7.43
CA THR A 251 16.45 -6.14 -6.72
C THR A 251 17.85 -5.70 -6.32
N LEU A 252 18.25 -5.94 -5.06
CA LEU A 252 19.63 -5.76 -4.63
C LEU A 252 20.50 -6.90 -5.17
N SER A 253 21.61 -6.54 -5.81
CA SER A 253 22.56 -7.48 -6.40
C SER A 253 23.98 -6.91 -6.38
N ASN A 254 24.98 -7.78 -6.45
CA ASN A 254 26.37 -7.38 -6.65
C ASN A 254 26.61 -6.86 -8.08
N ASN A 255 25.80 -7.29 -9.04
CA ASN A 255 25.84 -6.88 -10.44
C ASN A 255 24.67 -5.92 -10.75
N THR A 256 24.96 -4.78 -11.34
CA THR A 256 23.96 -3.85 -11.84
C THR A 256 23.52 -4.24 -13.24
N GLY A 257 22.30 -3.90 -13.61
CA GLY A 257 21.80 -4.09 -14.98
C GLY A 257 20.29 -4.19 -15.02
N VAL A 258 19.77 -4.15 -16.24
CA VAL A 258 18.34 -4.32 -16.53
C VAL A 258 18.17 -5.57 -17.37
N SER A 259 17.15 -6.35 -17.08
CA SER A 259 16.76 -7.50 -17.88
C SER A 259 15.25 -7.63 -17.93
N GLU A 260 14.73 -7.99 -19.09
CA GLU A 260 13.33 -8.39 -19.22
C GLU A 260 13.13 -9.75 -18.54
N LEU A 261 12.02 -9.89 -17.82
CA LEU A 261 11.64 -11.11 -17.11
C LEU A 261 10.52 -11.83 -17.88
N LYS A 262 10.58 -13.15 -17.86
CA LYS A 262 9.43 -13.97 -18.23
C LYS A 262 8.31 -13.85 -17.19
N PRO A 263 7.03 -14.04 -17.57
CA PRO A 263 5.90 -13.96 -16.65
C PRO A 263 6.07 -14.80 -15.37
N GLU A 264 6.60 -16.02 -15.47
CA GLU A 264 6.80 -16.91 -14.34
C GLU A 264 7.82 -16.35 -13.34
N GLN A 265 8.93 -15.79 -13.85
CA GLN A 265 9.95 -15.16 -13.02
C GLN A 265 9.41 -13.90 -12.32
N ALA A 266 8.59 -13.11 -13.03
CA ALA A 266 7.93 -11.93 -12.47
C ALA A 266 6.93 -12.34 -11.36
N LEU A 267 6.16 -13.40 -11.58
CA LEU A 267 5.24 -13.94 -10.58
C LEU A 267 5.95 -14.31 -9.29
N ASP A 268 7.05 -15.05 -9.36
CA ASP A 268 7.83 -15.44 -8.19
C ASP A 268 8.32 -14.22 -7.39
N ARG A 269 8.84 -13.21 -8.08
CA ARG A 269 9.30 -11.96 -7.45
C ARG A 269 8.15 -11.21 -6.78
N LEU A 270 7.02 -11.07 -7.46
CA LEU A 270 5.84 -10.41 -6.91
C LEU A 270 5.30 -11.13 -5.69
N ILE A 271 5.25 -12.47 -5.69
CA ILE A 271 4.86 -13.27 -4.53
C ILE A 271 5.81 -13.00 -3.36
N ILE A 272 7.13 -13.04 -3.59
CA ILE A 272 8.14 -12.79 -2.55
C ILE A 272 7.95 -11.38 -1.97
N HIS A 273 7.86 -10.35 -2.80
CA HIS A 273 7.73 -8.96 -2.33
C HIS A 273 6.45 -8.73 -1.52
N ASN A 274 5.34 -9.35 -1.91
CA ASN A 274 4.10 -9.26 -1.14
C ASN A 274 4.19 -10.03 0.19
N ARG A 275 4.87 -11.18 0.24
CA ARG A 275 5.05 -11.97 1.47
C ARG A 275 6.03 -11.33 2.46
N THR A 276 7.11 -10.71 1.99
CA THR A 276 8.07 -10.06 2.89
C THR A 276 7.47 -8.83 3.58
N ASP A 277 6.49 -8.17 2.98
CA ASP A 277 5.74 -7.08 3.63
C ASP A 277 4.77 -7.60 4.71
N GLU A 278 4.32 -8.87 4.59
CA GLU A 278 3.46 -9.52 5.60
C GLU A 278 4.10 -9.57 6.98
N GLU A 279 5.41 -9.69 7.08
CA GLU A 279 6.09 -9.69 8.37
C GLU A 279 5.87 -8.40 9.15
N LYS A 280 5.63 -7.26 8.48
CA LYS A 280 5.29 -6.00 9.12
C LYS A 280 3.85 -5.97 9.61
N GLN A 281 2.98 -6.72 8.96
CA GLN A 281 1.55 -6.80 9.25
C GLN A 281 1.22 -7.93 10.25
N LYS A 282 2.18 -8.29 11.11
CA LYS A 282 2.20 -9.47 12.01
C LYS A 282 0.92 -9.75 12.79
N LEU A 283 0.13 -8.74 13.12
CA LEU A 283 -1.09 -8.96 13.93
C LEU A 283 -2.19 -9.60 13.09
N PHE A 284 -2.44 -9.06 11.90
CA PHE A 284 -3.54 -9.50 11.03
C PHE A 284 -3.26 -10.87 10.40
N PHE A 285 -2.02 -11.13 9.99
CA PHE A 285 -1.66 -12.45 9.49
C PHE A 285 -1.77 -13.54 10.54
N LYS A 286 -1.51 -13.22 11.82
CA LYS A 286 -1.82 -14.14 12.91
C LYS A 286 -3.31 -14.46 12.97
N PHE A 287 -4.19 -13.48 12.71
CA PHE A 287 -5.63 -13.73 12.63
C PHE A 287 -5.97 -14.75 11.56
N PHE A 288 -5.49 -14.55 10.34
CA PHE A 288 -5.76 -15.49 9.25
C PHE A 288 -5.16 -16.87 9.49
N THR A 289 -3.95 -16.94 10.02
CA THR A 289 -3.33 -18.22 10.37
C THR A 289 -4.16 -18.98 11.42
N MET A 290 -4.62 -18.27 12.46
CA MET A 290 -5.45 -18.89 13.49
C MET A 290 -6.85 -19.25 12.98
N TYR A 291 -7.43 -18.38 12.14
CA TYR A 291 -8.71 -18.66 11.51
C TYR A 291 -8.63 -19.90 10.60
N LYS A 292 -7.60 -20.00 9.75
CA LYS A 292 -7.34 -21.16 8.91
C LYS A 292 -7.08 -22.44 9.71
N ALA A 293 -6.48 -22.36 10.89
CA ALA A 293 -6.26 -23.52 11.75
C ALA A 293 -7.57 -24.17 12.23
N VAL A 294 -8.64 -23.38 12.38
CA VAL A 294 -9.98 -23.84 12.77
C VAL A 294 -10.84 -24.16 11.53
N TYR A 295 -10.71 -23.35 10.48
CA TYR A 295 -11.44 -23.48 9.21
C TYR A 295 -10.46 -23.67 8.06
N PRO A 296 -10.01 -24.91 7.77
CA PRO A 296 -8.98 -25.19 6.75
C PRO A 296 -9.35 -24.79 5.34
N GLU A 297 -10.66 -24.71 5.04
CA GLU A 297 -11.22 -24.23 3.77
C GLU A 297 -10.96 -22.74 3.50
N PHE A 298 -10.57 -22.00 4.51
CA PHE A 298 -10.20 -20.60 4.37
C PHE A 298 -8.90 -20.47 3.56
N ASP A 299 -9.00 -19.97 2.34
CA ASP A 299 -7.91 -20.03 1.36
C ASP A 299 -7.62 -18.68 0.71
N HIS A 300 -7.32 -17.69 1.53
CA HIS A 300 -7.00 -16.35 1.05
C HIS A 300 -5.76 -16.32 0.14
N TRP A 301 -4.67 -17.00 0.55
CA TRP A 301 -3.39 -16.91 -0.16
C TRP A 301 -3.41 -17.54 -1.54
N ASN A 302 -4.07 -18.68 -1.70
CA ASN A 302 -4.17 -19.30 -3.01
C ASN A 302 -5.01 -18.43 -3.96
N LYS A 303 -6.07 -17.79 -3.46
CA LYS A 303 -6.84 -16.81 -4.26
C LYS A 303 -5.98 -15.62 -4.67
N PHE A 304 -5.23 -15.05 -3.75
CA PHE A 304 -4.32 -13.93 -4.03
C PHE A 304 -3.25 -14.32 -5.05
N ASN A 305 -2.59 -15.47 -4.87
CA ASN A 305 -1.58 -15.97 -5.81
C ASN A 305 -2.17 -16.29 -7.19
N LYS A 306 -3.40 -16.81 -7.28
CA LYS A 306 -4.11 -17.00 -8.56
C LYS A 306 -4.36 -15.68 -9.27
N LEU A 307 -4.73 -14.63 -8.54
CA LEU A 307 -4.92 -13.30 -9.13
C LEU A 307 -3.59 -12.70 -9.63
N LEU A 308 -2.49 -12.90 -8.90
CA LEU A 308 -1.16 -12.52 -9.37
C LEU A 308 -0.75 -13.31 -10.61
N ALA A 309 -1.02 -14.61 -10.64
CA ALA A 309 -0.77 -15.45 -11.82
C ALA A 309 -1.57 -14.98 -13.04
N ASN A 310 -2.82 -14.56 -12.84
CA ASN A 310 -3.63 -13.99 -13.91
C ASN A 310 -3.09 -12.62 -14.37
N LEU A 311 -2.59 -11.79 -13.44
CA LEU A 311 -2.00 -10.49 -13.77
C LEU A 311 -0.80 -10.66 -14.73
N VAL A 312 0.09 -11.59 -14.45
CA VAL A 312 1.30 -11.80 -15.26
C VAL A 312 1.04 -12.45 -16.63
N GLN A 313 -0.17 -12.96 -16.88
CA GLN A 313 -0.60 -13.49 -18.18
C GLN A 313 -1.18 -12.41 -19.12
N ASN A 314 -1.38 -11.18 -18.62
CA ASN A 314 -1.84 -10.08 -19.47
C ASN A 314 -0.67 -9.55 -20.34
N ASP A 315 -0.99 -8.68 -21.31
CA ASP A 315 -0.01 -8.01 -22.18
C ASP A 315 0.73 -6.90 -21.39
N ILE A 316 1.54 -7.33 -20.40
CA ILE A 316 2.32 -6.49 -19.51
C ILE A 316 3.79 -6.92 -19.64
N LYS A 317 4.68 -5.96 -19.81
CA LYS A 317 6.12 -6.23 -19.83
C LYS A 317 6.70 -6.14 -18.41
N PHE A 318 7.60 -7.06 -18.09
CA PHE A 318 8.24 -7.16 -16.78
C PHE A 318 9.73 -6.94 -16.91
N TYR A 319 10.29 -6.09 -16.05
CA TYR A 319 11.72 -5.78 -16.04
C TYR A 319 12.27 -5.91 -14.63
N GLU A 320 13.40 -6.60 -14.48
CA GLU A 320 14.21 -6.59 -13.27
C GLU A 320 15.30 -5.52 -13.39
N ILE A 321 15.35 -4.61 -12.44
CA ILE A 321 16.44 -3.63 -12.30
C ILE A 321 17.29 -4.05 -11.11
N ARG A 322 18.49 -4.58 -11.40
CA ARG A 322 19.45 -4.99 -10.39
C ARG A 322 20.36 -3.83 -10.02
N MET A 323 20.48 -3.55 -8.73
CA MET A 323 21.25 -2.45 -8.21
C MET A 323 22.09 -2.84 -7.00
N LYS A 324 23.21 -2.18 -6.80
CA LYS A 324 24.04 -2.34 -5.61
C LYS A 324 23.35 -1.71 -4.39
N ARG A 325 23.76 -2.09 -3.19
CA ARG A 325 23.21 -1.54 -1.93
C ARG A 325 23.33 -0.02 -1.81
N LYS A 326 24.40 0.55 -2.39
CA LYS A 326 24.57 2.00 -2.57
C LYS A 326 24.33 2.29 -4.05
N PHE A 327 23.14 2.63 -4.41
CA PHE A 327 22.73 2.95 -5.77
C PHE A 327 22.47 4.44 -5.95
N ASN A 328 22.57 4.89 -7.18
CA ASN A 328 22.16 6.23 -7.58
C ASN A 328 20.74 6.14 -8.16
N VAL A 329 19.77 6.77 -7.51
CA VAL A 329 18.37 6.75 -7.96
C VAL A 329 18.21 7.29 -9.38
N ASN A 330 19.03 8.27 -9.78
CA ASN A 330 18.98 8.84 -11.13
C ASN A 330 19.35 7.82 -12.22
N GLU A 331 20.19 6.83 -11.91
CA GLU A 331 20.49 5.74 -12.85
C GLU A 331 19.27 4.85 -13.03
N ILE A 332 18.57 4.50 -11.95
CA ILE A 332 17.34 3.69 -12.01
C ILE A 332 16.25 4.42 -12.81
N VAL A 333 16.05 5.70 -12.51
CA VAL A 333 15.07 6.56 -13.21
C VAL A 333 15.39 6.61 -14.70
N ARG A 334 16.66 6.81 -15.07
CA ARG A 334 17.09 6.83 -16.46
C ARG A 334 16.79 5.51 -17.18
N GLU A 335 17.09 4.37 -16.54
CA GLU A 335 16.81 3.05 -17.14
C GLU A 335 15.29 2.84 -17.32
N ILE A 336 14.47 3.20 -16.32
CA ILE A 336 13.01 3.13 -16.43
C ILE A 336 12.53 4.02 -17.59
N MET A 337 12.97 5.27 -17.64
CA MET A 337 12.56 6.22 -18.68
C MET A 337 13.00 5.78 -20.08
N ASN A 338 14.19 5.21 -20.23
CA ASN A 338 14.66 4.66 -21.52
C ASN A 338 13.71 3.55 -22.00
N ILE A 339 13.34 2.61 -21.13
CA ILE A 339 12.42 1.51 -21.47
C ILE A 339 11.04 2.05 -21.84
N VAL A 340 10.50 2.98 -21.03
CA VAL A 340 9.19 3.59 -21.26
C VAL A 340 9.17 4.34 -22.60
N ASN A 341 10.22 5.09 -22.93
CA ASN A 341 10.31 5.87 -24.16
C ASN A 341 10.48 4.99 -25.41
N VAL A 342 11.24 3.91 -25.34
CA VAL A 342 11.35 2.92 -26.43
C VAL A 342 9.98 2.34 -26.78
N ASP A 343 9.18 2.00 -25.77
CA ASP A 343 7.81 1.51 -25.97
C ASP A 343 6.83 2.58 -26.50
N LEU A 344 7.19 3.88 -26.39
CA LEU A 344 6.44 5.00 -26.97
C LEU A 344 6.73 5.23 -28.46
N GLY A 345 7.64 4.46 -29.07
CA GLY A 345 7.97 4.57 -30.49
C GLY A 345 8.94 5.72 -30.79
N GLY A 346 9.85 6.02 -29.88
CA GLY A 346 11.01 6.89 -30.16
C GLY A 346 10.65 8.32 -30.59
N VAL A 347 9.68 8.95 -29.94
CA VAL A 347 9.54 10.40 -30.07
C VAL A 347 10.67 11.03 -29.26
N ASP A 348 11.67 11.58 -29.98
CA ASP A 348 12.82 12.29 -29.41
C ASP A 348 12.37 13.36 -28.40
N SER A 349 12.43 13.01 -27.13
CA SER A 349 12.49 13.97 -26.05
C SER A 349 13.71 13.64 -25.17
N ALA A 350 14.86 14.17 -25.59
CA ALA A 350 16.04 14.19 -24.74
C ALA A 350 15.66 14.79 -23.37
N PRO A 351 16.01 14.16 -22.25
CA PRO A 351 15.74 14.72 -20.95
C PRO A 351 16.45 16.08 -20.85
N LYS A 352 15.68 17.15 -20.65
CA LYS A 352 16.26 18.44 -20.33
C LYS A 352 17.12 18.24 -19.07
N SER A 353 18.42 18.44 -19.26
CA SER A 353 19.41 18.37 -18.18
C SER A 353 18.86 19.09 -16.94
N VAL A 354 18.77 18.37 -15.83
CA VAL A 354 18.52 18.97 -14.52
C VAL A 354 19.70 19.91 -14.26
N ALA A 355 19.52 21.19 -14.58
CA ALA A 355 20.49 22.23 -14.29
C ALA A 355 20.68 22.24 -12.76
N LYS A 356 21.95 22.08 -12.37
CA LYS A 356 22.37 22.33 -10.99
C LYS A 356 21.95 23.74 -10.59
N MET A 357 21.05 23.87 -9.64
CA MET A 357 20.86 25.04 -8.80
C MET A 357 21.16 24.69 -7.35
#